data_03b58df21ab2da074447c1de0528ca7f
#
_entry.id   03b58df21ab2da074447c1de0528ca7f
#
_cell.length_a   1.000
_cell.length_b   1.000
_cell.length_c   1.000
_cell.angle_alpha   90.00
_cell.angle_beta   90.00
_cell.angle_gamma   90.00
#
_symmetry.space_group_name_H-M   'P 1'
#
loop_
_entity.id
_entity.type
_entity.pdbx_description
1 polymer ?
#
loop_
_entity_poly.entity_id
_entity_poly.type
_entity_poly.pdbx_seq_one_letter_code
_entity_poly.pdbx_strand_id
1 'polypeptide(L)'
;MPESPAPSQPTHVPDSDDLPVPPPHELLAALAAALDGSGPAVATTPAAGAVRDLAPAGTAVILTTSGSTSGVGRPVSLGAAALRASATATEARLAGPGQWLLALPTDHVAGLQVLIRSVLAGTTPVVIRPGRFTPAALTAALRAMRSDVPRYLSLVPTQLVRVLADGGTSVDLLRTCAAVLVGGAATAGPVLAAAREAGINVVTTYGMTETCGGCVYDGVPLDGVDVHLDADARIHLAGEVLANGYLDDGPDPFVTIEGRRWLRTGDAGALDGATLTVLGRVDDVLVTGGVNVHPAAVERALARLGTVAEVAVVGVPDPEWGESVTAVVVPRPGATPPDLATVRAAAGGGPGAPRALLVRESLPLRGPGKVDRLTLAASAAADLAAGLGERHGNQHGGGPGGAGP
;
A
#
# COMPACT_ATOMS: atom_id res chain seq x y z
N MET A 1 -52.90 -29.26 15.98
CA MET A 1 -51.51 -29.22 15.55
C MET A 1 -51.19 -27.76 15.21
N PRO A 2 -50.40 -27.03 15.98
CA PRO A 2 -50.02 -25.67 15.62
C PRO A 2 -48.81 -25.70 14.62
N GLU A 3 -48.90 -24.87 13.60
CA GLU A 3 -47.87 -24.66 12.56
C GLU A 3 -46.58 -24.10 13.17
N SER A 4 -45.45 -24.65 12.72
CA SER A 4 -44.11 -24.15 13.05
C SER A 4 -43.88 -22.79 12.39
N PRO A 5 -43.23 -21.82 13.06
CA PRO A 5 -42.89 -20.54 12.46
C PRO A 5 -41.78 -20.73 11.42
N ALA A 6 -41.93 -20.02 10.30
CA ALA A 6 -40.95 -19.94 9.24
C ALA A 6 -39.60 -19.36 9.73
N PRO A 7 -38.45 -19.77 9.16
CA PRO A 7 -37.16 -19.24 9.56
C PRO A 7 -37.03 -17.74 9.17
N SER A 8 -36.68 -16.94 10.18
CA SER A 8 -36.35 -15.52 10.00
C SER A 8 -35.23 -15.34 9.00
N GLN A 9 -35.42 -14.49 7.99
CA GLN A 9 -34.41 -14.06 7.04
C GLN A 9 -33.24 -13.39 7.80
N PRO A 10 -31.98 -13.61 7.39
CA PRO A 10 -30.86 -12.92 7.99
C PRO A 10 -31.01 -11.41 7.73
N THR A 11 -30.96 -10.63 8.79
CA THR A 11 -30.88 -9.17 8.74
C THR A 11 -29.61 -8.79 7.97
N HIS A 12 -29.81 -8.16 6.82
CA HIS A 12 -28.75 -7.55 6.03
C HIS A 12 -28.05 -6.49 6.91
N VAL A 13 -26.83 -6.79 7.31
CA VAL A 13 -25.91 -5.79 7.86
C VAL A 13 -25.44 -4.97 6.67
N PRO A 14 -25.71 -3.66 6.62
CA PRO A 14 -25.23 -2.84 5.50
C PRO A 14 -23.70 -2.93 5.43
N ASP A 15 -23.17 -3.16 4.23
CA ASP A 15 -21.73 -3.12 3.97
C ASP A 15 -21.18 -1.78 4.46
N SER A 16 -20.01 -1.79 5.10
CA SER A 16 -19.34 -0.62 5.68
C SER A 16 -19.02 0.50 4.67
N ASP A 17 -19.24 0.25 3.39
CA ASP A 17 -18.96 1.18 2.28
C ASP A 17 -20.09 2.19 2.00
N ASP A 18 -21.24 2.08 2.67
CA ASP A 18 -22.45 2.88 2.35
C ASP A 18 -22.66 4.13 3.23
N LEU A 19 -21.71 4.47 4.12
CA LEU A 19 -21.87 5.68 4.92
C LEU A 19 -21.19 6.88 4.26
N PRO A 20 -21.88 8.00 4.06
CA PRO A 20 -21.33 9.14 3.34
C PRO A 20 -20.15 9.75 4.09
N VAL A 21 -18.95 9.65 3.51
CA VAL A 21 -17.82 10.48 3.90
C VAL A 21 -18.22 11.94 3.64
N PRO A 22 -18.04 12.87 4.60
CA PRO A 22 -18.38 14.27 4.41
C PRO A 22 -17.75 14.82 3.12
N PRO A 23 -18.45 15.69 2.39
CA PRO A 23 -17.89 16.27 1.19
C PRO A 23 -16.59 17.01 1.49
N PRO A 24 -15.59 17.01 0.60
CA PRO A 24 -14.24 17.51 0.88
C PRO A 24 -14.18 18.93 1.43
N HIS A 25 -15.12 19.82 1.10
CA HIS A 25 -15.16 21.19 1.62
C HIS A 25 -15.57 21.26 3.12
N GLU A 26 -16.50 20.40 3.55
CA GLU A 26 -16.88 20.30 4.97
C GLU A 26 -15.73 19.69 5.78
N LEU A 27 -15.07 18.69 5.21
CA LEU A 27 -13.94 18.04 5.84
C LEU A 27 -12.74 19.00 5.98
N LEU A 28 -12.49 19.89 5.00
CA LEU A 28 -11.44 20.92 5.09
C LEU A 28 -11.67 21.87 6.26
N ALA A 29 -12.89 22.38 6.46
CA ALA A 29 -13.20 23.28 7.57
C ALA A 29 -13.06 22.58 8.92
N ALA A 30 -13.55 21.33 9.03
CA ALA A 30 -13.40 20.52 10.23
C ALA A 30 -11.93 20.23 10.57
N LEU A 31 -11.12 19.89 9.55
CA LEU A 31 -9.68 19.66 9.71
C LEU A 31 -8.94 20.93 10.15
N ALA A 32 -9.26 22.09 9.57
CA ALA A 32 -8.67 23.34 9.99
C ALA A 32 -8.92 23.62 11.48
N ALA A 33 -10.18 23.48 11.93
CA ALA A 33 -10.55 23.67 13.33
C ALA A 33 -9.95 22.61 14.27
N ALA A 34 -9.82 21.35 13.83
CA ALA A 34 -9.17 20.31 14.63
C ALA A 34 -7.65 20.53 14.74
N LEU A 35 -7.02 20.99 13.66
CA LEU A 35 -5.59 21.28 13.66
C LEU A 35 -5.22 22.47 14.52
N ASP A 36 -6.02 23.53 14.59
CA ASP A 36 -5.76 24.71 15.44
C ASP A 36 -6.30 24.56 16.88
N GLY A 37 -7.03 23.47 17.16
CA GLY A 37 -7.59 23.15 18.47
C GLY A 37 -8.91 23.86 18.78
N SER A 38 -9.52 24.56 17.84
CA SER A 38 -10.82 25.23 18.00
C SER A 38 -12.02 24.30 17.79
N GLY A 39 -11.79 23.12 17.18
CA GLY A 39 -12.81 22.12 16.88
C GLY A 39 -12.47 20.73 17.43
N PRO A 40 -13.46 19.82 17.40
CA PRO A 40 -13.25 18.43 17.85
C PRO A 40 -12.39 17.65 16.87
N ALA A 41 -11.82 16.53 17.33
CA ALA A 41 -11.13 15.57 16.46
C ALA A 41 -12.05 15.07 15.32
N VAL A 42 -11.51 15.05 14.12
CA VAL A 42 -12.20 14.55 12.93
C VAL A 42 -12.08 13.03 12.87
N ALA A 43 -13.19 12.32 12.86
CA ALA A 43 -13.24 10.88 12.60
C ALA A 43 -13.66 10.65 11.15
N THR A 44 -12.88 9.87 10.42
CA THR A 44 -13.09 9.66 8.97
C THR A 44 -13.98 8.46 8.67
N THR A 45 -14.25 7.60 9.67
CA THR A 45 -15.12 6.44 9.58
C THR A 45 -16.03 6.34 10.81
N PRO A 46 -17.16 5.64 10.75
CA PRO A 46 -18.01 5.40 11.92
C PRO A 46 -17.28 4.69 13.06
N ALA A 47 -16.43 3.71 12.75
CA ALA A 47 -15.61 3.02 13.75
C ALA A 47 -14.65 3.97 14.47
N ALA A 48 -14.02 4.90 13.74
CA ALA A 48 -13.21 5.97 14.33
C ALA A 48 -14.05 6.93 15.18
N GLY A 49 -15.30 7.23 14.76
CA GLY A 49 -16.23 8.07 15.50
C GLY A 49 -16.67 7.47 16.83
N ALA A 50 -16.83 6.16 16.90
CA ALA A 50 -17.28 5.43 18.10
C ALA A 50 -16.26 5.50 19.26
N VAL A 51 -14.98 5.74 18.97
CA VAL A 51 -13.90 5.82 19.97
C VAL A 51 -13.37 7.24 20.20
N ARG A 52 -14.09 8.26 19.72
CA ARG A 52 -13.65 9.65 19.81
C ARG A 52 -13.38 10.11 21.25
N ASP A 53 -14.20 9.68 22.19
CA ASP A 53 -14.08 10.05 23.60
C ASP A 53 -12.85 9.42 24.29
N LEU A 54 -12.23 8.41 23.67
CA LEU A 54 -10.99 7.80 24.14
C LEU A 54 -9.73 8.54 23.64
N ALA A 55 -9.90 9.49 22.72
CA ALA A 55 -8.78 10.19 22.12
C ALA A 55 -8.09 11.14 23.11
N PRO A 56 -6.75 11.10 23.23
CA PRO A 56 -6.01 12.01 24.09
C PRO A 56 -6.13 13.46 23.62
N ALA A 57 -5.90 14.40 24.55
CA ALA A 57 -5.87 15.82 24.21
C ALA A 57 -4.86 16.10 23.08
N GLY A 58 -5.21 17.04 22.19
CA GLY A 58 -4.39 17.38 21.03
C GLY A 58 -4.57 16.44 19.82
N THR A 59 -5.48 15.46 19.91
CA THR A 59 -5.88 14.65 18.75
C THR A 59 -6.65 15.52 17.77
N ALA A 60 -6.17 15.59 16.52
CA ALA A 60 -6.88 16.28 15.46
C ALA A 60 -7.68 15.33 14.56
N VAL A 61 -7.20 14.09 14.38
CA VAL A 61 -7.84 13.11 13.52
C VAL A 61 -7.81 11.71 14.14
N ILE A 62 -8.87 10.96 13.94
CA ILE A 62 -8.92 9.52 14.21
C ILE A 62 -9.15 8.81 12.88
N LEU A 63 -8.17 7.98 12.48
CA LEU A 63 -8.24 7.12 11.29
C LEU A 63 -8.34 5.66 11.69
N THR A 64 -9.01 4.87 10.86
CA THR A 64 -8.97 3.41 10.98
C THR A 64 -7.90 2.86 10.03
N THR A 65 -6.96 2.06 10.53
CA THR A 65 -5.94 1.40 9.68
C THR A 65 -6.59 0.41 8.71
N SER A 66 -5.91 0.09 7.60
CA SER A 66 -6.44 -0.87 6.61
C SER A 66 -6.44 -2.34 7.07
N GLY A 67 -6.03 -2.63 8.31
CA GLY A 67 -6.06 -3.99 8.88
C GLY A 67 -5.24 -5.02 8.11
N SER A 68 -4.05 -4.66 7.65
CA SER A 68 -3.21 -5.49 6.77
C SER A 68 -2.86 -6.88 7.35
N THR A 69 -2.84 -7.04 8.65
CA THR A 69 -2.46 -8.29 9.32
C THR A 69 -3.67 -9.11 9.81
N SER A 70 -4.69 -8.46 10.40
CA SER A 70 -5.83 -9.16 11.02
C SER A 70 -7.13 -9.07 10.20
N GLY A 71 -7.16 -8.28 9.15
CA GLY A 71 -8.35 -8.00 8.38
C GLY A 71 -9.29 -6.97 9.01
N VAL A 72 -9.09 -6.62 10.27
CA VAL A 72 -9.88 -5.63 11.01
C VAL A 72 -9.03 -4.38 11.19
N GLY A 73 -9.54 -3.25 10.73
CA GLY A 73 -8.87 -1.96 10.91
C GLY A 73 -8.92 -1.51 12.36
N ARG A 74 -7.83 -0.92 12.86
CA ARG A 74 -7.71 -0.40 14.22
C ARG A 74 -7.76 1.13 14.22
N PRO A 75 -8.50 1.77 15.14
CA PRO A 75 -8.53 3.23 15.24
C PRO A 75 -7.22 3.78 15.81
N VAL A 76 -6.64 4.77 15.12
CA VAL A 76 -5.38 5.44 15.47
C VAL A 76 -5.64 6.92 15.69
N SER A 77 -5.15 7.45 16.79
CA SER A 77 -5.18 8.86 17.13
C SER A 77 -3.99 9.60 16.53
N LEU A 78 -4.26 10.58 15.68
CA LEU A 78 -3.27 11.44 15.04
C LEU A 78 -3.32 12.84 15.69
N GLY A 79 -2.22 13.24 16.31
CA GLY A 79 -2.09 14.55 16.92
C GLY A 79 -1.93 15.69 15.93
N ALA A 80 -2.46 16.87 16.23
CA ALA A 80 -2.31 18.06 15.40
C ALA A 80 -0.83 18.39 15.13
N ALA A 81 0.04 18.26 16.14
CA ALA A 81 1.47 18.49 16.01
C ALA A 81 2.13 17.52 15.02
N ALA A 82 1.83 16.20 15.11
CA ALA A 82 2.38 15.19 14.25
C ALA A 82 1.92 15.36 12.78
N LEU A 83 0.65 15.70 12.56
CA LEU A 83 0.12 15.98 11.24
C LEU A 83 0.78 17.21 10.60
N ARG A 84 1.01 18.28 11.39
CA ARG A 84 1.75 19.46 10.94
C ARG A 84 3.21 19.13 10.63
N ALA A 85 3.90 18.40 11.52
CA ALA A 85 5.28 17.97 11.30
C ALA A 85 5.43 17.19 9.99
N SER A 86 4.55 16.21 9.72
CA SER A 86 4.53 15.46 8.48
C SER A 86 4.30 16.35 7.24
N ALA A 87 3.37 17.30 7.32
CA ALA A 87 3.08 18.20 6.21
C ALA A 87 4.25 19.15 5.94
N THR A 88 4.80 19.78 6.99
CA THR A 88 5.95 20.71 6.88
C THR A 88 7.20 20.02 6.34
N ALA A 89 7.52 18.81 6.83
CA ALA A 89 8.65 18.02 6.33
C ALA A 89 8.46 17.63 4.86
N THR A 90 7.22 17.33 4.44
CA THR A 90 6.89 17.09 3.03
C THR A 90 7.13 18.35 2.18
N GLU A 91 6.64 19.51 2.61
CA GLU A 91 6.82 20.77 1.88
C GLU A 91 8.29 21.15 1.75
N ALA A 92 9.08 20.97 2.82
CA ALA A 92 10.51 21.22 2.83
C ALA A 92 11.27 20.29 1.85
N ARG A 93 10.85 19.02 1.72
CA ARG A 93 11.45 18.04 0.79
C ARG A 93 11.07 18.29 -0.66
N LEU A 94 9.90 18.89 -0.92
CA LEU A 94 9.39 19.20 -2.26
C LEU A 94 9.74 20.66 -2.67
N ALA A 95 8.88 21.29 -3.44
CA ALA A 95 9.08 22.67 -3.89
C ALA A 95 8.33 23.72 -3.01
N GLY A 96 8.11 23.42 -1.74
CA GLY A 96 7.41 24.28 -0.78
C GLY A 96 5.88 24.15 -0.84
N PRO A 97 5.15 25.11 -0.22
CA PRO A 97 3.69 25.12 -0.24
C PRO A 97 3.13 25.17 -1.65
N GLY A 98 2.03 24.46 -1.91
CA GLY A 98 1.43 24.43 -3.25
C GLY A 98 0.00 23.95 -3.25
N GLN A 99 -0.57 23.80 -4.43
CA GLN A 99 -1.91 23.26 -4.62
C GLN A 99 -1.85 21.75 -4.80
N TRP A 100 -2.69 21.04 -4.07
CA TRP A 100 -2.80 19.59 -4.11
C TRP A 100 -4.02 19.13 -4.90
N LEU A 101 -3.89 18.00 -5.61
CA LEU A 101 -4.98 17.29 -6.23
C LEU A 101 -5.31 16.05 -5.42
N LEU A 102 -6.57 15.91 -4.99
CA LEU A 102 -7.09 14.77 -4.25
C LEU A 102 -7.57 13.69 -5.23
N ALA A 103 -6.79 12.64 -5.35
CA ALA A 103 -7.05 11.44 -6.18
C ALA A 103 -7.24 10.17 -5.35
N LEU A 104 -7.16 10.27 -4.02
CA LEU A 104 -7.22 9.16 -3.07
C LEU A 104 -8.35 9.37 -2.06
N PRO A 105 -8.94 8.31 -1.51
CA PRO A 105 -9.95 8.40 -0.47
C PRO A 105 -9.43 9.09 0.80
N THR A 106 -10.28 9.87 1.46
CA THR A 106 -9.92 10.66 2.66
C THR A 106 -10.01 9.89 3.97
N ASP A 107 -10.57 8.70 3.96
CA ASP A 107 -10.53 7.72 5.04
C ASP A 107 -9.19 6.96 5.12
N HIS A 108 -8.29 7.22 4.16
CA HIS A 108 -6.89 6.80 4.19
C HIS A 108 -5.95 7.99 4.41
N VAL A 109 -4.86 7.76 5.16
CA VAL A 109 -3.92 8.83 5.53
C VAL A 109 -3.33 9.58 4.33
N ALA A 110 -3.12 8.92 3.19
CA ALA A 110 -2.56 9.56 2.00
C ALA A 110 -3.53 10.59 1.38
N GLY A 111 -4.83 10.28 1.32
CA GLY A 111 -5.86 11.23 0.88
C GLY A 111 -6.10 12.33 1.91
N LEU A 112 -6.14 11.97 3.20
CA LEU A 112 -6.29 12.93 4.28
C LEU A 112 -5.14 13.96 4.29
N GLN A 113 -3.90 13.54 4.10
CA GLN A 113 -2.74 14.43 4.04
C GLN A 113 -2.80 15.44 2.89
N VAL A 114 -3.46 15.12 1.79
CA VAL A 114 -3.74 16.11 0.73
C VAL A 114 -4.56 17.28 1.27
N LEU A 115 -5.60 16.99 2.08
CA LEU A 115 -6.44 18.01 2.69
C LEU A 115 -5.67 18.81 3.77
N ILE A 116 -4.91 18.13 4.62
CA ILE A 116 -4.12 18.77 5.69
C ILE A 116 -3.07 19.71 5.09
N ARG A 117 -2.31 19.27 4.09
CA ARG A 117 -1.33 20.10 3.38
C ARG A 117 -2.00 21.29 2.68
N SER A 118 -3.20 21.11 2.12
CA SER A 118 -3.97 22.21 1.52
C SER A 118 -4.39 23.24 2.56
N VAL A 119 -4.86 22.80 3.75
CA VAL A 119 -5.20 23.69 4.88
C VAL A 119 -3.98 24.50 5.31
N LEU A 120 -2.84 23.84 5.52
CA LEU A 120 -1.62 24.48 5.99
C LEU A 120 -1.00 25.43 4.95
N ALA A 121 -1.08 25.09 3.67
CA ALA A 121 -0.63 25.94 2.58
C ALA A 121 -1.62 27.07 2.22
N GLY A 122 -2.80 27.12 2.87
CA GLY A 122 -3.84 28.10 2.54
C GLY A 122 -4.39 27.96 1.12
N THR A 123 -4.36 26.74 0.55
CA THR A 123 -4.84 26.45 -0.80
C THR A 123 -6.10 25.59 -0.78
N THR A 124 -6.92 25.69 -1.82
CA THR A 124 -8.06 24.78 -2.01
C THR A 124 -7.62 23.61 -2.89
N PRO A 125 -7.75 22.36 -2.45
CA PRO A 125 -7.41 21.21 -3.26
C PRO A 125 -8.37 21.07 -4.44
N VAL A 126 -7.86 20.59 -5.58
CA VAL A 126 -8.70 20.11 -6.66
C VAL A 126 -9.06 18.66 -6.39
N VAL A 127 -10.33 18.29 -6.53
CA VAL A 127 -10.83 16.96 -6.18
C VAL A 127 -11.25 16.21 -7.43
N ILE A 128 -10.75 15.01 -7.64
CA ILE A 128 -11.34 14.09 -8.62
C ILE A 128 -12.71 13.67 -8.09
N ARG A 129 -13.74 13.79 -8.95
CA ARG A 129 -15.10 13.42 -8.57
C ARG A 129 -15.15 11.97 -8.07
N PRO A 130 -15.99 11.66 -7.06
CA PRO A 130 -16.18 10.29 -6.58
C PRO A 130 -16.49 9.33 -7.73
N GLY A 131 -15.91 8.13 -7.66
CA GLY A 131 -16.08 7.11 -8.68
C GLY A 131 -14.76 6.40 -8.98
N ARG A 132 -14.77 5.55 -10.01
CA ARG A 132 -13.56 4.85 -10.44
C ARG A 132 -12.55 5.84 -11.02
N PHE A 133 -11.31 5.82 -10.53
CA PHE A 133 -10.19 6.61 -11.08
C PHE A 133 -9.98 6.29 -12.57
N THR A 134 -9.97 7.34 -13.41
CA THR A 134 -9.66 7.24 -14.84
C THR A 134 -8.65 8.31 -15.26
N PRO A 135 -7.82 8.09 -16.30
CA PRO A 135 -6.92 9.10 -16.84
C PRO A 135 -7.65 10.36 -17.32
N ALA A 136 -8.87 10.21 -17.85
CA ALA A 136 -9.70 11.33 -18.28
C ALA A 136 -10.14 12.22 -17.10
N ALA A 137 -10.54 11.61 -15.97
CA ALA A 137 -10.90 12.34 -14.75
C ALA A 137 -9.69 13.07 -14.17
N LEU A 138 -8.52 12.42 -14.18
CA LEU A 138 -7.25 13.03 -13.77
C LEU A 138 -6.90 14.23 -14.68
N THR A 139 -7.01 14.08 -15.99
CA THR A 139 -6.77 15.15 -16.97
C THR A 139 -7.65 16.36 -16.71
N ALA A 140 -8.95 16.15 -16.47
CA ALA A 140 -9.88 17.23 -16.15
C ALA A 140 -9.50 17.96 -14.85
N ALA A 141 -9.13 17.20 -13.80
CA ALA A 141 -8.71 17.75 -12.53
C ALA A 141 -7.38 18.52 -12.63
N LEU A 142 -6.38 17.98 -13.33
CA LEU A 142 -5.09 18.65 -13.54
C LEU A 142 -5.23 19.99 -14.30
N ARG A 143 -6.15 20.06 -15.26
CA ARG A 143 -6.48 21.31 -15.98
C ARG A 143 -7.13 22.38 -15.08
N ALA A 144 -7.83 21.97 -14.03
CA ALA A 144 -8.45 22.87 -13.07
C ALA A 144 -7.48 23.39 -12.00
N MET A 145 -6.27 22.84 -11.91
CA MET A 145 -5.25 23.32 -10.98
C MET A 145 -4.66 24.65 -11.42
N ARG A 146 -4.29 25.47 -10.44
CA ARG A 146 -3.56 26.72 -10.64
C ARG A 146 -2.20 26.46 -11.27
N SER A 147 -1.71 27.41 -12.09
CA SER A 147 -0.40 27.34 -12.74
C SER A 147 0.64 28.25 -12.10
N ASP A 148 0.22 29.11 -11.16
CA ASP A 148 1.07 30.10 -10.48
C ASP A 148 1.66 29.62 -9.15
N VAL A 149 1.36 28.38 -8.77
CA VAL A 149 1.90 27.72 -7.54
C VAL A 149 2.36 26.30 -7.88
N PRO A 150 3.26 25.71 -7.06
CA PRO A 150 3.64 24.30 -7.21
C PRO A 150 2.39 23.40 -7.16
N ARG A 151 2.34 22.39 -8.02
CA ARG A 151 1.22 21.44 -8.12
C ARG A 151 1.66 20.07 -7.69
N TYR A 152 0.88 19.44 -6.83
CA TYR A 152 1.17 18.14 -6.25
C TYR A 152 -0.03 17.21 -6.33
N LEU A 153 0.24 15.92 -6.38
CA LEU A 153 -0.78 14.88 -6.17
C LEU A 153 -0.13 13.62 -5.57
N SER A 154 -0.99 12.80 -4.97
CA SER A 154 -0.60 11.47 -4.50
C SER A 154 -1.37 10.42 -5.28
N LEU A 155 -0.67 9.38 -5.75
CA LEU A 155 -1.21 8.24 -6.47
C LEU A 155 -0.79 6.93 -5.81
N VAL A 156 -1.57 5.88 -6.02
CA VAL A 156 -1.11 4.50 -5.80
C VAL A 156 -0.49 3.94 -7.09
N PRO A 157 0.38 2.91 -7.00
CA PRO A 157 1.07 2.36 -8.17
C PRO A 157 0.15 1.99 -9.32
N THR A 158 -1.02 1.39 -9.02
CA THR A 158 -2.01 0.99 -10.04
C THR A 158 -2.62 2.17 -10.80
N GLN A 159 -2.76 3.34 -10.14
CA GLN A 159 -3.21 4.57 -10.81
C GLN A 159 -2.13 5.08 -11.76
N LEU A 160 -0.87 5.11 -11.32
CA LEU A 160 0.27 5.50 -12.17
C LEU A 160 0.37 4.60 -13.41
N VAL A 161 0.28 3.28 -13.24
CA VAL A 161 0.29 2.31 -14.35
C VAL A 161 -0.81 2.62 -15.37
N ARG A 162 -2.04 2.89 -14.91
CA ARG A 162 -3.16 3.24 -15.81
C ARG A 162 -2.91 4.52 -16.59
N VAL A 163 -2.32 5.53 -15.94
CA VAL A 163 -1.99 6.82 -16.59
C VAL A 163 -0.89 6.63 -17.65
N LEU A 164 0.16 5.86 -17.33
CA LEU A 164 1.22 5.58 -18.29
C LEU A 164 0.74 4.74 -19.48
N ALA A 165 -0.17 3.80 -19.24
CA ALA A 165 -0.76 2.97 -20.31
C ALA A 165 -1.69 3.77 -21.24
N ASP A 166 -2.42 4.75 -20.71
CA ASP A 166 -3.27 5.68 -21.49
C ASP A 166 -2.41 6.68 -22.29
N GLY A 167 -1.32 7.13 -21.70
CA GLY A 167 -0.42 8.11 -22.32
C GLY A 167 -1.06 9.47 -22.54
N GLY A 168 -0.62 10.18 -23.58
CA GLY A 168 -1.27 11.42 -24.08
C GLY A 168 -1.34 12.55 -23.03
N THR A 169 -2.45 13.28 -23.03
CA THR A 169 -2.62 14.52 -22.28
C THR A 169 -2.48 14.35 -20.76
N SER A 170 -2.85 13.19 -20.20
CA SER A 170 -2.71 12.96 -18.76
C SER A 170 -1.23 12.95 -18.35
N VAL A 171 -0.37 12.31 -19.14
CA VAL A 171 1.09 12.29 -18.94
C VAL A 171 1.67 13.69 -19.14
N ASP A 172 1.26 14.42 -20.19
CA ASP A 172 1.75 15.77 -20.45
C ASP A 172 1.45 16.72 -19.29
N LEU A 173 0.26 16.63 -18.71
CA LEU A 173 -0.09 17.44 -17.55
C LEU A 173 0.64 17.02 -16.27
N LEU A 174 0.92 15.71 -16.06
CA LEU A 174 1.72 15.25 -14.93
C LEU A 174 3.15 15.78 -14.96
N ARG A 175 3.75 15.98 -16.15
CA ARG A 175 5.08 16.63 -16.30
C ARG A 175 5.12 18.04 -15.73
N THR A 176 3.97 18.71 -15.68
CA THR A 176 3.86 20.08 -15.16
C THR A 176 3.68 20.12 -13.62
N CYS A 177 3.54 18.99 -12.97
CA CYS A 177 3.47 18.90 -11.52
C CYS A 177 4.88 18.99 -10.91
N ALA A 178 5.00 19.73 -9.81
CA ALA A 178 6.26 19.84 -9.07
C ALA A 178 6.67 18.49 -8.46
N ALA A 179 5.70 17.66 -8.04
CA ALA A 179 5.93 16.27 -7.71
C ALA A 179 4.64 15.43 -7.82
N VAL A 180 4.82 14.16 -8.16
CA VAL A 180 3.81 13.09 -8.11
C VAL A 180 4.27 12.08 -7.07
N LEU A 181 3.64 12.10 -5.88
CA LEU A 181 3.95 11.15 -4.82
C LEU A 181 3.33 9.79 -5.14
N VAL A 182 4.10 8.73 -5.06
CA VAL A 182 3.61 7.35 -5.29
C VAL A 182 3.92 6.49 -4.09
N GLY A 183 2.87 5.96 -3.45
CA GLY A 183 3.01 5.19 -2.22
C GLY A 183 1.85 4.26 -1.95
N GLY A 184 1.77 3.76 -0.72
CA GLY A 184 0.74 2.82 -0.27
C GLY A 184 1.01 1.35 -0.63
N ALA A 185 1.83 1.10 -1.66
CA ALA A 185 2.33 -0.22 -2.04
C ALA A 185 3.69 -0.06 -2.76
N ALA A 186 4.41 -1.18 -2.91
CA ALA A 186 5.64 -1.19 -3.70
C ALA A 186 5.34 -0.90 -5.18
N THR A 187 6.11 -0.02 -5.80
CA THR A 187 6.01 0.28 -7.22
C THR A 187 7.12 -0.47 -7.97
N ALA A 188 6.75 -1.17 -9.03
CA ALA A 188 7.72 -1.90 -9.85
C ALA A 188 8.73 -0.93 -10.49
N GLY A 189 10.02 -1.31 -10.46
CA GLY A 189 11.10 -0.50 -11.02
C GLY A 189 10.88 -0.04 -12.46
N PRO A 190 10.43 -0.92 -13.38
CA PRO A 190 10.11 -0.52 -14.75
C PRO A 190 9.01 0.55 -14.86
N VAL A 191 8.02 0.55 -13.95
CA VAL A 191 6.96 1.59 -13.92
C VAL A 191 7.55 2.93 -13.52
N LEU A 192 8.42 2.94 -12.50
CA LEU A 192 9.12 4.18 -12.08
C LEU A 192 10.06 4.70 -13.18
N ALA A 193 10.78 3.79 -13.85
CA ALA A 193 11.64 4.15 -14.98
C ALA A 193 10.82 4.79 -16.12
N ALA A 194 9.73 4.13 -16.55
CA ALA A 194 8.86 4.65 -17.60
C ALA A 194 8.25 6.01 -17.24
N ALA A 195 7.83 6.22 -15.99
CA ALA A 195 7.31 7.51 -15.55
C ALA A 195 8.38 8.62 -15.59
N ARG A 196 9.60 8.32 -15.15
CA ARG A 196 10.73 9.27 -15.19
C ARG A 196 11.18 9.56 -16.65
N GLU A 197 11.26 8.55 -17.51
CA GLU A 197 11.52 8.70 -18.95
C GLU A 197 10.42 9.55 -19.63
N ALA A 198 9.17 9.40 -19.19
CA ALA A 198 8.09 10.27 -19.62
C ALA A 198 8.18 11.70 -19.08
N GLY A 199 9.21 12.05 -18.29
CA GLY A 199 9.44 13.38 -17.72
C GLY A 199 8.57 13.72 -16.51
N ILE A 200 7.93 12.73 -15.88
CA ILE A 200 7.13 12.93 -14.66
C ILE A 200 8.08 12.93 -13.45
N ASN A 201 7.99 13.97 -12.61
CA ASN A 201 8.73 14.02 -11.34
C ASN A 201 8.06 13.12 -10.30
N VAL A 202 8.33 11.81 -10.40
CA VAL A 202 7.81 10.80 -9.47
C VAL A 202 8.70 10.72 -8.24
N VAL A 203 8.07 10.84 -7.06
CA VAL A 203 8.70 10.66 -5.75
C VAL A 203 8.04 9.47 -5.08
N THR A 204 8.80 8.41 -4.79
CA THR A 204 8.30 7.25 -4.05
C THR A 204 8.20 7.58 -2.58
N THR A 205 7.12 7.11 -1.90
CA THR A 205 6.90 7.39 -0.48
C THR A 205 6.67 6.12 0.31
N TYR A 206 7.34 6.01 1.46
CA TYR A 206 7.08 4.98 2.46
C TYR A 206 6.63 5.64 3.76
N GLY A 207 5.62 5.05 4.37
CA GLY A 207 4.99 5.47 5.63
C GLY A 207 3.61 4.86 5.75
N MET A 208 2.95 5.15 6.84
CA MET A 208 1.68 4.54 7.23
C MET A 208 0.83 5.52 8.04
N THR A 209 -0.34 5.08 8.51
CA THR A 209 -1.21 5.91 9.36
C THR A 209 -0.49 6.35 10.62
N GLU A 210 0.29 5.45 11.21
CA GLU A 210 1.04 5.64 12.46
C GLU A 210 2.20 6.65 12.34
N THR A 211 2.59 7.01 11.12
CA THR A 211 3.58 8.08 10.81
C THR A 211 2.93 9.31 10.18
N CYS A 212 1.61 9.48 10.36
CA CYS A 212 0.85 10.56 9.73
C CYS A 212 1.06 10.63 8.20
N GLY A 213 1.27 9.50 7.54
CA GLY A 213 1.53 9.38 6.10
C GLY A 213 2.97 9.07 5.74
N GLY A 214 3.37 9.36 4.51
CA GLY A 214 4.73 9.12 4.03
C GLY A 214 5.77 9.92 4.82
N CYS A 215 6.80 9.24 5.31
CA CYS A 215 7.87 9.84 6.11
C CYS A 215 9.28 9.51 5.57
N VAL A 216 9.38 8.66 4.54
CA VAL A 216 10.62 8.37 3.80
C VAL A 216 10.33 8.54 2.32
N TYR A 217 11.05 9.43 1.64
CA TYR A 217 10.86 9.78 0.23
C TYR A 217 12.07 9.38 -0.59
N ASP A 218 11.86 8.59 -1.65
CA ASP A 218 12.93 7.99 -2.49
C ASP A 218 14.00 7.28 -1.64
N GLY A 219 13.58 6.60 -0.57
CA GLY A 219 14.45 5.93 0.37
C GLY A 219 15.10 6.83 1.42
N VAL A 220 14.99 8.15 1.32
CA VAL A 220 15.60 9.10 2.26
C VAL A 220 14.55 9.57 3.26
N PRO A 221 14.78 9.44 4.59
CA PRO A 221 13.89 9.98 5.61
C PRO A 221 13.66 11.48 5.42
N LEU A 222 12.45 11.95 5.73
CA LEU A 222 12.15 13.37 5.82
C LEU A 222 12.86 13.99 7.03
N ASP A 223 13.05 15.30 7.01
CA ASP A 223 13.66 16.03 8.13
C ASP A 223 12.91 15.77 9.43
N GLY A 224 13.65 15.45 10.49
CA GLY A 224 13.10 15.08 11.78
C GLY A 224 12.58 13.64 11.90
N VAL A 225 12.76 12.81 10.87
CA VAL A 225 12.45 11.38 10.88
C VAL A 225 13.74 10.58 10.96
N ASP A 226 13.79 9.62 11.88
CA ASP A 226 14.89 8.68 12.00
C ASP A 226 14.42 7.26 11.68
N VAL A 227 15.33 6.49 11.11
CA VAL A 227 15.15 5.09 10.75
C VAL A 227 16.20 4.26 11.47
N HIS A 228 15.76 3.19 12.12
CA HIS A 228 16.60 2.18 12.74
C HIS A 228 16.17 0.80 12.27
N LEU A 229 17.12 -0.13 12.09
CA LEU A 229 16.85 -1.54 11.84
C LEU A 229 17.28 -2.35 13.06
N ASP A 230 16.42 -3.23 13.54
CA ASP A 230 16.80 -4.19 14.59
C ASP A 230 17.57 -5.39 14.01
N ALA A 231 17.93 -6.35 14.88
CA ALA A 231 18.69 -7.54 14.50
C ALA A 231 17.97 -8.42 13.44
N ASP A 232 16.64 -8.31 13.37
CA ASP A 232 15.81 -9.03 12.40
C ASP A 232 15.54 -8.19 11.13
N ALA A 233 16.30 -7.09 10.93
CA ALA A 233 16.14 -6.13 9.87
C ALA A 233 14.77 -5.44 9.85
N ARG A 234 14.01 -5.46 10.94
CA ARG A 234 12.73 -4.78 11.07
C ARG A 234 12.94 -3.28 11.13
N ILE A 235 12.11 -2.55 10.40
CA ILE A 235 12.17 -1.09 10.36
C ILE A 235 11.50 -0.51 11.61
N HIS A 236 12.23 0.35 12.30
CA HIS A 236 11.73 1.23 13.35
C HIS A 236 11.79 2.68 12.86
N LEU A 237 10.74 3.45 13.14
CA LEU A 237 10.62 4.86 12.74
C LEU A 237 10.45 5.72 13.98
N ALA A 238 11.15 6.85 14.03
CA ALA A 238 10.98 7.85 15.09
C ALA A 238 10.86 9.26 14.51
N GLY A 239 10.32 10.17 15.30
CA GLY A 239 10.18 11.58 14.94
C GLY A 239 8.84 12.17 15.39
N GLU A 240 8.71 13.46 15.17
CA GLU A 240 7.48 14.20 15.53
C GLU A 240 6.26 13.79 14.68
N VAL A 241 6.48 13.04 13.60
CA VAL A 241 5.44 12.51 12.70
C VAL A 241 4.65 11.34 13.30
N LEU A 242 5.08 10.80 14.44
CA LEU A 242 4.44 9.63 15.05
C LEU A 242 3.06 9.95 15.62
N ALA A 243 2.09 9.11 15.32
CA ALA A 243 0.76 9.11 15.90
C ALA A 243 0.80 9.05 17.43
N ASN A 244 -0.27 9.52 18.10
CA ASN A 244 -0.37 9.40 19.55
C ASN A 244 -0.41 7.92 20.00
N GLY A 245 -1.12 7.07 19.28
CA GLY A 245 -1.27 5.64 19.52
C GLY A 245 -2.60 5.10 19.00
N TYR A 246 -2.82 3.84 19.26
CA TYR A 246 -4.10 3.19 19.00
C TYR A 246 -5.12 3.50 20.10
N LEU A 247 -6.40 3.47 19.75
CA LEU A 247 -7.52 3.71 20.67
C LEU A 247 -8.28 2.41 21.01
N ASP A 248 -7.62 1.28 20.93
CA ASP A 248 -8.11 -0.04 21.32
C ASP A 248 -7.09 -0.74 22.23
N ASP A 249 -7.51 -1.87 22.85
CA ASP A 249 -6.67 -2.66 23.77
C ASP A 249 -5.74 -3.64 23.04
N GLY A 250 -5.56 -3.50 21.72
CA GLY A 250 -4.66 -4.34 20.93
C GLY A 250 -3.18 -4.07 21.19
N PRO A 251 -2.27 -4.88 20.62
CA PRO A 251 -0.83 -4.70 20.80
C PRO A 251 -0.38 -3.29 20.39
N ASP A 252 0.40 -2.64 21.25
CA ASP A 252 0.97 -1.32 20.95
C ASP A 252 2.32 -1.51 20.22
N PRO A 253 2.44 -1.01 18.96
CA PRO A 253 3.70 -1.08 18.24
C PRO A 253 4.69 0.02 18.62
N PHE A 254 4.30 0.97 19.47
CA PHE A 254 5.18 2.02 19.92
C PHE A 254 6.03 1.53 21.09
N VAL A 255 7.36 1.61 20.91
CA VAL A 255 8.36 1.16 21.89
C VAL A 255 9.29 2.31 22.27
N THR A 256 9.93 2.19 23.44
CA THR A 256 10.98 3.14 23.86
C THR A 256 12.33 2.46 23.76
N ILE A 257 13.23 3.02 22.94
CA ILE A 257 14.61 2.58 22.79
C ILE A 257 15.51 3.76 23.17
N GLU A 258 16.38 3.60 24.15
CA GLU A 258 17.30 4.64 24.66
C GLU A 258 16.60 5.96 25.01
N GLY A 259 15.41 5.86 25.64
CA GLY A 259 14.62 7.02 26.07
C GLY A 259 13.86 7.73 24.96
N ARG A 260 13.92 7.25 23.74
CA ARG A 260 13.21 7.78 22.58
C ARG A 260 12.07 6.86 22.14
N ARG A 261 10.95 7.47 21.72
CA ARG A 261 9.78 6.74 21.21
C ARG A 261 9.97 6.35 19.74
N TRP A 262 9.74 5.08 19.44
CA TRP A 262 9.82 4.50 18.10
C TRP A 262 8.55 3.75 17.76
N LEU A 263 8.17 3.80 16.48
CA LEU A 263 7.19 2.89 15.90
C LEU A 263 7.94 1.64 15.40
N ARG A 264 7.69 0.50 16.00
CA ARG A 264 8.14 -0.80 15.51
C ARG A 264 7.20 -1.26 14.40
N THR A 265 7.62 -1.13 13.15
CA THR A 265 6.76 -1.46 12.01
C THR A 265 6.65 -2.98 11.79
N GLY A 266 5.73 -3.39 10.94
CA GLY A 266 5.66 -4.77 10.46
C GLY A 266 6.55 -5.04 9.24
N ASP A 267 7.41 -4.09 8.84
CA ASP A 267 8.19 -4.17 7.60
C ASP A 267 9.66 -4.44 7.89
N ALA A 268 10.31 -5.20 7.01
CA ALA A 268 11.76 -5.39 6.98
C ALA A 268 12.41 -4.45 5.96
N GLY A 269 13.62 -4.02 6.24
CA GLY A 269 14.38 -3.12 5.38
C GLY A 269 15.88 -3.40 5.33
N ALA A 270 16.56 -2.67 4.48
CA ALA A 270 18.01 -2.57 4.43
C ALA A 270 18.41 -1.10 4.34
N LEU A 271 19.49 -0.72 5.00
CA LEU A 271 20.08 0.62 4.92
C LEU A 271 21.38 0.56 4.13
N ASP A 272 21.51 1.45 3.15
CA ASP A 272 22.76 1.77 2.48
C ASP A 272 23.05 3.27 2.72
N GLY A 273 23.96 3.53 3.66
CA GLY A 273 24.11 4.87 4.23
C GLY A 273 22.82 5.35 4.86
N ALA A 274 22.28 6.46 4.38
CA ALA A 274 20.99 7.01 4.82
C ALA A 274 19.78 6.51 4.00
N THR A 275 20.01 5.64 3.00
CA THR A 275 18.95 5.22 2.07
C THR A 275 18.31 3.93 2.56
N LEU A 276 17.02 3.99 2.89
CA LEU A 276 16.20 2.85 3.25
C LEU A 276 15.64 2.16 2.01
N THR A 277 15.87 0.86 1.91
CA THR A 277 15.15 -0.03 0.98
C THR A 277 14.19 -0.90 1.80
N VAL A 278 12.89 -0.78 1.54
CA VAL A 278 11.87 -1.65 2.15
C VAL A 278 11.90 -3.00 1.44
N LEU A 279 12.15 -4.08 2.18
CA LEU A 279 12.26 -5.42 1.64
C LEU A 279 10.91 -6.15 1.57
N GLY A 280 9.96 -5.80 2.42
CA GLY A 280 8.62 -6.37 2.52
C GLY A 280 8.17 -6.51 3.96
N ARG A 281 7.04 -7.21 4.18
CA ARG A 281 6.51 -7.48 5.52
C ARG A 281 7.33 -8.57 6.21
N VAL A 282 7.59 -8.39 7.50
CA VAL A 282 8.20 -9.43 8.34
C VAL A 282 7.24 -10.63 8.49
N ASP A 283 5.94 -10.34 8.60
CA ASP A 283 4.89 -11.36 8.76
C ASP A 283 4.57 -12.10 7.45
N ASP A 284 4.99 -11.57 6.29
CA ASP A 284 4.82 -12.21 4.98
C ASP A 284 6.02 -13.08 4.59
N VAL A 285 7.04 -13.20 5.44
CA VAL A 285 8.21 -14.03 5.15
C VAL A 285 7.78 -15.49 5.04
N LEU A 286 8.05 -16.09 3.89
CA LEU A 286 7.77 -17.49 3.63
C LEU A 286 8.94 -18.33 4.10
N VAL A 287 8.67 -19.43 4.80
CA VAL A 287 9.70 -20.39 5.22
C VAL A 287 9.61 -21.61 4.30
N THR A 288 10.53 -21.71 3.36
CA THR A 288 10.58 -22.81 2.39
C THR A 288 11.88 -23.60 2.53
N GLY A 289 11.79 -24.88 2.91
CA GLY A 289 12.98 -25.72 3.11
C GLY A 289 14.01 -25.14 4.09
N GLY A 290 13.54 -24.42 5.12
CA GLY A 290 14.41 -23.74 6.12
C GLY A 290 15.01 -22.42 5.64
N VAL A 291 14.64 -21.92 4.47
CA VAL A 291 15.08 -20.62 3.92
C VAL A 291 13.97 -19.58 4.08
N ASN A 292 14.32 -18.43 4.65
CA ASN A 292 13.44 -17.27 4.72
C ASN A 292 13.40 -16.55 3.36
N VAL A 293 12.21 -16.41 2.78
CA VAL A 293 11.98 -15.76 1.51
C VAL A 293 11.05 -14.57 1.71
N HIS A 294 11.50 -13.39 1.33
CA HIS A 294 10.66 -12.19 1.30
C HIS A 294 9.91 -12.11 -0.04
N PRO A 295 8.57 -12.28 -0.07
CA PRO A 295 7.79 -12.24 -1.31
C PRO A 295 8.07 -11.01 -2.16
N ALA A 296 8.14 -9.84 -1.54
CA ALA A 296 8.39 -8.58 -2.23
C ALA A 296 9.75 -8.52 -2.93
N ALA A 297 10.76 -9.25 -2.46
CA ALA A 297 12.06 -9.35 -3.14
C ALA A 297 11.94 -10.15 -4.43
N VAL A 298 11.22 -11.26 -4.39
CA VAL A 298 10.93 -12.10 -5.56
C VAL A 298 10.05 -11.34 -6.55
N GLU A 299 8.99 -10.68 -6.08
CA GLU A 299 8.11 -9.85 -6.91
C GLU A 299 8.87 -8.76 -7.65
N ARG A 300 9.80 -8.05 -6.98
CA ARG A 300 10.65 -7.04 -7.63
C ARG A 300 11.51 -7.63 -8.75
N ALA A 301 12.02 -8.83 -8.56
CA ALA A 301 12.80 -9.51 -9.58
C ALA A 301 11.93 -9.89 -10.79
N LEU A 302 10.76 -10.46 -10.55
CA LEU A 302 9.82 -10.89 -11.58
C LEU A 302 9.19 -9.72 -12.34
N ALA A 303 8.96 -8.60 -11.69
CA ALA A 303 8.43 -7.39 -12.31
C ALA A 303 9.37 -6.79 -13.38
N ARG A 304 10.65 -7.20 -13.41
CA ARG A 304 11.61 -6.81 -14.47
C ARG A 304 11.43 -7.59 -15.78
N LEU A 305 10.67 -8.68 -15.73
CA LEU A 305 10.33 -9.43 -16.96
C LEU A 305 9.39 -8.58 -17.81
N GLY A 306 9.80 -8.32 -19.06
CA GLY A 306 9.05 -7.45 -19.97
C GLY A 306 7.63 -7.95 -20.30
N THR A 307 7.35 -9.24 -20.06
CA THR A 307 6.05 -9.89 -20.30
C THR A 307 5.08 -9.78 -19.12
N VAL A 308 5.56 -9.35 -17.93
CA VAL A 308 4.77 -9.28 -16.70
C VAL A 308 4.19 -7.88 -16.50
N ALA A 309 2.87 -7.78 -16.32
CA ALA A 309 2.16 -6.57 -15.96
C ALA A 309 2.06 -6.43 -14.42
N GLU A 310 1.60 -7.51 -13.75
CA GLU A 310 1.48 -7.57 -12.30
C GLU A 310 2.00 -8.93 -11.80
N VAL A 311 2.52 -8.95 -10.59
CA VAL A 311 2.98 -10.18 -9.93
C VAL A 311 2.76 -10.09 -8.43
N ALA A 312 2.35 -11.22 -7.85
CA ALA A 312 2.35 -11.44 -6.42
C ALA A 312 2.95 -12.82 -6.11
N VAL A 313 3.62 -12.91 -4.98
CA VAL A 313 4.22 -14.15 -4.49
C VAL A 313 3.59 -14.51 -3.15
N VAL A 314 3.14 -15.75 -3.04
CA VAL A 314 2.48 -16.28 -1.83
C VAL A 314 3.06 -17.62 -1.45
N GLY A 315 2.97 -17.98 -0.17
CA GLY A 315 3.22 -19.32 0.34
C GLY A 315 1.99 -20.20 0.15
N VAL A 316 2.20 -21.38 -0.43
CA VAL A 316 1.18 -22.42 -0.47
C VAL A 316 1.68 -23.59 0.36
N PRO A 317 0.88 -24.15 1.27
CA PRO A 317 1.30 -25.31 2.09
C PRO A 317 1.86 -26.44 1.22
N ASP A 318 3.01 -26.97 1.60
CA ASP A 318 3.73 -28.01 0.87
C ASP A 318 4.28 -29.02 1.87
N PRO A 319 4.05 -30.35 1.68
CA PRO A 319 4.45 -31.38 2.63
C PRO A 319 5.97 -31.57 2.74
N GLU A 320 6.75 -31.23 1.72
CA GLU A 320 8.20 -31.36 1.68
C GLU A 320 8.89 -30.07 2.16
N TRP A 321 8.35 -28.91 1.75
CA TRP A 321 9.02 -27.61 1.93
C TRP A 321 8.41 -26.76 3.03
N GLY A 322 7.33 -27.23 3.69
CA GLY A 322 6.52 -26.42 4.62
C GLY A 322 5.63 -25.44 3.85
N GLU A 323 6.27 -24.49 3.18
CA GLU A 323 5.60 -23.59 2.22
C GLU A 323 6.29 -23.65 0.86
N SER A 324 5.51 -23.77 -0.18
CA SER A 324 5.96 -23.63 -1.58
C SER A 324 5.86 -22.19 -2.01
N VAL A 325 6.96 -21.55 -2.38
CA VAL A 325 6.97 -20.21 -2.96
C VAL A 325 6.26 -20.26 -4.30
N THR A 326 5.10 -19.63 -4.38
CA THR A 326 4.23 -19.63 -5.56
C THR A 326 4.16 -18.24 -6.17
N ALA A 327 4.59 -18.09 -7.43
CA ALA A 327 4.42 -16.86 -8.18
C ALA A 327 3.06 -16.86 -8.90
N VAL A 328 2.29 -15.78 -8.77
CA VAL A 328 1.06 -15.53 -9.51
C VAL A 328 1.30 -14.32 -10.39
N VAL A 329 1.22 -14.50 -11.70
CA VAL A 329 1.61 -13.51 -12.71
C VAL A 329 0.40 -13.11 -13.54
N VAL A 330 0.24 -11.79 -13.76
CA VAL A 330 -0.66 -11.23 -14.77
C VAL A 330 0.21 -10.78 -15.95
N PRO A 331 0.08 -11.36 -17.14
CA PRO A 331 0.87 -10.96 -18.29
C PRO A 331 0.43 -9.60 -18.84
N ARG A 332 1.33 -8.94 -19.55
CA ARG A 332 0.96 -7.73 -20.30
C ARG A 332 0.00 -8.11 -21.45
N PRO A 333 -0.91 -7.21 -21.84
CA PRO A 333 -1.78 -7.44 -22.96
C PRO A 333 -1.00 -7.84 -24.22
N GLY A 334 -1.35 -8.99 -24.81
CA GLY A 334 -0.70 -9.53 -26.02
C GLY A 334 0.69 -10.17 -25.80
N ALA A 335 1.22 -10.19 -24.58
CA ALA A 335 2.47 -10.89 -24.29
C ALA A 335 2.24 -12.36 -23.93
N THR A 336 3.17 -13.22 -24.33
CA THR A 336 3.19 -14.61 -23.85
C THR A 336 3.63 -14.63 -22.40
N PRO A 337 2.88 -15.29 -21.50
CA PRO A 337 3.30 -15.45 -20.10
C PRO A 337 4.68 -16.10 -20.00
N PRO A 338 5.51 -15.74 -18.99
CA PRO A 338 6.73 -16.47 -18.73
C PRO A 338 6.43 -17.88 -18.24
N ASP A 339 7.29 -18.83 -18.55
CA ASP A 339 7.26 -20.17 -17.95
C ASP A 339 7.94 -20.18 -16.57
N LEU A 340 7.76 -21.28 -15.83
CA LEU A 340 8.33 -21.40 -14.49
C LEU A 340 9.87 -21.36 -14.50
N ALA A 341 10.53 -21.85 -15.55
CA ALA A 341 11.99 -21.82 -15.66
C ALA A 341 12.51 -20.39 -15.75
N THR A 342 11.87 -19.56 -16.56
CA THR A 342 12.15 -18.11 -16.69
C THR A 342 11.91 -17.38 -15.36
N VAL A 343 10.78 -17.65 -14.69
CA VAL A 343 10.43 -17.08 -13.40
C VAL A 343 11.48 -17.44 -12.34
N ARG A 344 11.91 -18.70 -12.28
CA ARG A 344 12.94 -19.14 -11.34
C ARG A 344 14.30 -18.49 -11.61
N ALA A 345 14.69 -18.41 -12.87
CA ALA A 345 15.94 -17.75 -13.27
C ALA A 345 15.94 -16.26 -12.90
N ALA A 346 14.84 -15.55 -13.16
CA ALA A 346 14.68 -14.15 -12.81
C ALA A 346 14.74 -13.90 -11.29
N ALA A 347 14.26 -14.85 -10.49
CA ALA A 347 14.32 -14.81 -9.03
C ALA A 347 15.69 -15.25 -8.45
N GLY A 348 16.71 -15.47 -9.29
CA GLY A 348 18.06 -15.86 -8.87
C GLY A 348 18.25 -17.35 -8.64
N GLY A 349 17.26 -18.19 -8.94
CA GLY A 349 17.35 -19.66 -8.74
C GLY A 349 17.40 -20.06 -7.26
N GLY A 350 17.77 -21.34 -7.01
CA GLY A 350 17.94 -21.85 -5.65
C GLY A 350 16.65 -22.15 -4.89
N PRO A 351 16.76 -22.42 -3.57
CA PRO A 351 15.63 -22.84 -2.72
C PRO A 351 14.52 -21.78 -2.58
N GLY A 352 14.91 -20.51 -2.53
CA GLY A 352 13.97 -19.37 -2.38
C GLY A 352 13.28 -18.94 -3.68
N ALA A 353 13.64 -19.52 -4.83
CA ALA A 353 12.98 -19.22 -6.09
C ALA A 353 11.59 -19.89 -6.17
N PRO A 354 10.63 -19.32 -6.91
CA PRO A 354 9.30 -19.89 -7.05
C PRO A 354 9.32 -21.36 -7.48
N ARG A 355 8.59 -22.19 -6.77
CA ARG A 355 8.41 -23.62 -7.08
C ARG A 355 7.12 -23.89 -7.85
N ALA A 356 6.21 -22.91 -7.86
CA ALA A 356 4.99 -22.95 -8.65
C ALA A 356 4.74 -21.61 -9.33
N LEU A 357 4.08 -21.68 -10.50
CA LEU A 357 3.67 -20.53 -11.29
C LEU A 357 2.20 -20.67 -11.69
N LEU A 358 1.42 -19.63 -11.40
CA LEU A 358 0.05 -19.47 -11.87
C LEU A 358 -0.03 -18.22 -12.73
N VAL A 359 -0.76 -18.31 -13.84
CA VAL A 359 -1.07 -17.16 -14.71
C VAL A 359 -2.53 -16.79 -14.53
N ARG A 360 -2.81 -15.50 -14.30
CA ARG A 360 -4.16 -14.97 -14.09
C ARG A 360 -4.40 -13.70 -14.88
N GLU A 361 -5.67 -13.34 -15.06
CA GLU A 361 -6.06 -12.09 -15.73
C GLU A 361 -5.97 -10.88 -14.79
N SER A 362 -6.10 -11.09 -13.46
CA SER A 362 -6.00 -10.05 -12.45
C SER A 362 -5.62 -10.65 -11.09
N LEU A 363 -5.09 -9.80 -10.19
CA LEU A 363 -4.86 -10.14 -8.79
C LEU A 363 -6.04 -9.65 -7.92
N PRO A 364 -6.44 -10.39 -6.87
CA PRO A 364 -7.41 -9.91 -5.91
C PRO A 364 -6.83 -8.72 -5.15
N LEU A 365 -7.63 -7.66 -4.99
CA LEU A 365 -7.20 -6.43 -4.31
C LEU A 365 -8.01 -6.21 -3.03
N ARG A 366 -7.32 -5.72 -1.99
CA ARG A 366 -7.90 -5.24 -0.74
C ARG A 366 -7.64 -3.74 -0.63
N GLY A 367 -8.71 -2.96 -0.61
CA GLY A 367 -8.59 -1.50 -0.58
C GLY A 367 -7.88 -0.94 -1.83
N PRO A 368 -7.46 0.32 -1.85
CA PRO A 368 -6.87 0.95 -3.02
C PRO A 368 -5.49 0.35 -3.35
N GLY A 369 -5.47 -0.55 -4.34
CA GLY A 369 -4.24 -1.04 -4.96
C GLY A 369 -3.38 -2.03 -4.18
N LYS A 370 -3.85 -2.56 -3.04
CA LYS A 370 -3.12 -3.60 -2.28
C LYS A 370 -3.61 -4.99 -2.66
N VAL A 371 -2.69 -5.89 -2.93
CA VAL A 371 -3.02 -7.31 -3.20
C VAL A 371 -3.54 -7.97 -1.91
N ASP A 372 -4.68 -8.65 -2.01
CA ASP A 372 -5.21 -9.52 -0.96
C ASP A 372 -4.47 -10.86 -0.98
N ARG A 373 -3.36 -10.95 -0.25
CA ARG A 373 -2.50 -12.13 -0.21
C ARG A 373 -3.17 -13.34 0.41
N LEU A 374 -4.08 -13.16 1.38
CA LEU A 374 -4.80 -14.27 2.01
C LEU A 374 -5.74 -14.95 1.02
N THR A 375 -6.57 -14.17 0.34
CA THR A 375 -7.45 -14.67 -0.73
C THR A 375 -6.63 -15.28 -1.87
N LEU A 376 -5.51 -14.65 -2.24
CA LEU A 376 -4.65 -15.14 -3.31
C LEU A 376 -4.00 -16.47 -2.95
N ALA A 377 -3.46 -16.62 -1.73
CA ALA A 377 -2.84 -17.87 -1.27
C ALA A 377 -3.84 -19.03 -1.24
N ALA A 378 -5.04 -18.79 -0.69
CA ALA A 378 -6.11 -19.79 -0.65
C ALA A 378 -6.53 -20.25 -2.05
N SER A 379 -6.72 -19.30 -2.97
CA SER A 379 -7.09 -19.63 -4.36
C SER A 379 -5.96 -20.29 -5.13
N ALA A 380 -4.70 -19.88 -4.89
CA ALA A 380 -3.53 -20.52 -5.49
C ALA A 380 -3.36 -21.98 -5.01
N ALA A 381 -3.59 -22.23 -3.72
CA ALA A 381 -3.59 -23.58 -3.18
C ALA A 381 -4.63 -24.49 -3.85
N ALA A 382 -5.86 -23.98 -4.03
CA ALA A 382 -6.94 -24.71 -4.71
C ALA A 382 -6.61 -25.01 -6.17
N ASP A 383 -6.10 -24.02 -6.92
CA ASP A 383 -5.73 -24.19 -8.33
C ASP A 383 -4.60 -25.22 -8.48
N LEU A 384 -3.57 -25.13 -7.65
CA LEU A 384 -2.48 -26.08 -7.69
C LEU A 384 -2.94 -27.50 -7.30
N ALA A 385 -3.87 -27.65 -6.35
CA ALA A 385 -4.47 -28.94 -6.00
C ALA A 385 -5.31 -29.52 -7.16
N ALA A 386 -5.94 -28.67 -7.95
CA ALA A 386 -6.68 -29.04 -9.18
C ALA A 386 -5.74 -29.31 -10.38
N GLY A 387 -4.42 -29.23 -10.22
CA GLY A 387 -3.45 -29.46 -11.30
C GLY A 387 -3.30 -28.28 -12.27
N LEU A 388 -3.77 -27.11 -11.90
CA LEU A 388 -3.58 -25.88 -12.67
C LEU A 388 -2.20 -25.27 -12.39
N GLY A 389 -1.61 -24.62 -13.39
CA GLY A 389 -0.29 -23.98 -13.28
C GLY A 389 0.90 -24.95 -13.44
N GLU A 390 2.10 -24.37 -13.35
CA GLU A 390 3.36 -25.11 -13.47
C GLU A 390 3.96 -25.38 -12.09
N ARG A 391 4.60 -26.57 -11.90
CA ARG A 391 5.32 -26.95 -10.67
C ARG A 391 6.72 -27.41 -10.98
N HIS A 392 7.67 -27.04 -10.10
CA HIS A 392 9.05 -27.49 -10.17
C HIS A 392 9.22 -28.81 -9.40
N GLY A 393 9.69 -29.87 -10.04
CA GLY A 393 10.11 -31.11 -9.38
C GLY A 393 9.10 -32.26 -9.35
N ASN A 394 8.00 -32.24 -10.08
CA ASN A 394 7.10 -33.40 -10.23
C ASN A 394 7.46 -34.26 -11.47
N GLN A 395 8.75 -34.60 -11.62
CA GLN A 395 9.17 -35.69 -12.53
C GLN A 395 9.51 -36.94 -11.68
N HIS A 396 8.53 -37.43 -10.91
CA HIS A 396 8.59 -38.78 -10.37
C HIS A 396 7.37 -39.54 -10.85
N GLY A 397 7.58 -40.40 -11.84
CA GLY A 397 6.61 -41.42 -12.19
C GLY A 397 6.45 -41.68 -13.68
N GLY A 398 7.25 -42.56 -14.22
CA GLY A 398 7.02 -43.10 -15.56
C GLY A 398 8.25 -43.72 -16.22
N GLY A 399 9.01 -44.52 -15.50
CA GLY A 399 9.90 -45.47 -16.13
C GLY A 399 9.09 -46.72 -16.47
N PRO A 400 8.95 -47.14 -17.77
CA PRO A 400 8.36 -48.43 -18.08
C PRO A 400 9.33 -49.53 -17.68
N GLY A 401 8.85 -50.45 -16.85
CA GLY A 401 9.55 -51.69 -16.56
C GLY A 401 9.86 -52.43 -17.81
N GLY A 402 11.13 -52.43 -18.24
CA GLY A 402 11.65 -53.31 -19.22
C GLY A 402 11.73 -54.73 -18.65
N ALA A 403 10.85 -55.60 -19.09
CA ALA A 403 11.04 -57.03 -19.01
C ALA A 403 12.11 -57.39 -20.02
N GLY A 404 13.21 -57.94 -19.60
CA GLY A 404 14.17 -58.64 -20.44
C GLY A 404 14.19 -60.12 -20.04
N PRO A 405 14.62 -60.99 -20.90
CA PRO A 405 14.29 -62.40 -20.88
C PRO A 405 15.00 -63.19 -19.77
#